data_7248ded49d463a97d76c8d199c5f7f0b
#
_entry.id   7248ded49d463a97d76c8d199c5f7f0b
#
_cell.length_a   1.000
_cell.length_b   1.000
_cell.length_c   1.000
_cell.angle_alpha   90.00
_cell.angle_beta   90.00
_cell.angle_gamma   90.00
#
_symmetry.space_group_name_H-M   'P 1'
#
loop_
_entity.id
_entity.type
_entity.pdbx_description
1 polymer ?
#
loop_
_entity_poly.entity_id
_entity_poly.type
_entity_poly.pdbx_seq_one_letter_code
_entity_poly.pdbx_strand_id
1 'polypeptide(L)'
;MIIEEAQAMPGQGTRSMFTIGLGFGVWLGILATLGLAHTRIRPGVWKRALGLSGDKEQARLRAMQLFPGADLRLRKHHGRAEAILLGYYGWRCMAASGRG
;
A
#
# COMPACT_ATOMS: atom_id res chain seq x y z
N MET A 1 8.40 -5.47 7.88
CA MET A 1 7.98 -4.33 7.03
C MET A 1 7.23 -4.86 5.81
N ILE A 2 6.20 -4.17 5.40
CA ILE A 2 5.40 -4.52 4.23
C ILE A 2 5.58 -3.47 3.15
N ILE A 3 5.74 -3.89 1.91
CA ILE A 3 5.93 -2.99 0.78
C ILE A 3 5.00 -3.41 -0.36
N GLU A 4 4.30 -2.44 -0.95
CA GLU A 4 3.43 -2.71 -2.08
C GLU A 4 4.25 -2.93 -3.35
N GLU A 5 3.97 -4.01 -4.05
CA GLU A 5 4.68 -4.34 -5.27
C GLU A 5 4.23 -3.43 -6.40
N ALA A 6 5.20 -2.79 -7.07
CA ALA A 6 4.92 -1.96 -8.22
C ALA A 6 4.53 -2.82 -9.41
N GLN A 7 3.51 -2.39 -10.15
CA GLN A 7 2.99 -3.10 -11.31
C GLN A 7 2.78 -2.15 -12.48
N ALA A 8 3.06 -2.63 -13.68
CA ALA A 8 2.69 -1.91 -14.89
C ALA A 8 1.18 -2.02 -15.09
N MET A 9 0.52 -0.92 -15.40
CA MET A 9 -0.92 -0.87 -15.57
C MET A 9 -1.28 -0.56 -17.02
N PRO A 10 -2.36 -1.16 -17.56
CA PRO A 10 -2.82 -0.80 -18.90
C PRO A 10 -3.09 0.70 -19.01
N GLY A 11 -2.68 1.31 -20.12
CA GLY A 11 -2.85 2.74 -20.34
C GLY A 11 -1.84 3.63 -19.66
N GLN A 12 -0.93 3.08 -18.87
CA GLN A 12 0.12 3.82 -18.20
C GLN A 12 1.25 4.15 -19.22
N GLY A 13 1.72 5.38 -19.21
CA GLY A 13 2.82 5.78 -20.09
C GLY A 13 4.14 5.12 -19.71
N THR A 14 5.02 4.96 -20.72
CA THR A 14 6.33 4.33 -20.52
C THR A 14 7.17 5.06 -19.47
N ARG A 15 7.18 6.38 -19.50
CA ARG A 15 7.94 7.19 -18.54
C ARG A 15 7.42 6.96 -17.12
N SER A 16 6.11 6.92 -16.95
CA SER A 16 5.48 6.70 -15.65
C SER A 16 5.83 5.32 -15.12
N MET A 17 5.75 4.29 -15.96
CA MET A 17 6.12 2.92 -15.55
C MET A 17 7.58 2.84 -15.13
N PHE A 18 8.46 3.50 -15.88
CA PHE A 18 9.90 3.51 -15.57
C PHE A 18 10.15 4.17 -14.21
N THR A 19 9.52 5.33 -13.98
CA THR A 19 9.70 6.07 -12.72
C THR A 19 9.22 5.26 -11.53
N ILE A 20 8.05 4.62 -11.65
CA ILE A 20 7.50 3.79 -10.56
C ILE A 20 8.39 2.59 -10.30
N GLY A 21 8.85 1.91 -11.36
CA GLY A 21 9.73 0.76 -11.23
C GLY A 21 11.07 1.12 -10.60
N LEU A 22 11.62 2.26 -10.97
CA LEU A 22 12.88 2.75 -10.39
C LEU A 22 12.71 3.02 -8.89
N GLY A 23 11.64 3.71 -8.50
CA GLY A 23 11.36 3.99 -7.10
C GLY A 23 11.20 2.72 -6.27
N PHE A 24 10.49 1.74 -6.81
CA PHE A 24 10.32 0.45 -6.15
C PHE A 24 11.68 -0.25 -5.96
N GLY A 25 12.51 -0.25 -7.01
CA GLY A 25 13.85 -0.84 -6.94
C GLY A 25 14.74 -0.16 -5.90
N VAL A 26 14.67 1.17 -5.80
CA VAL A 26 15.42 1.92 -4.79
C VAL A 26 15.01 1.50 -3.38
N TRP A 27 13.70 1.36 -3.12
CA TRP A 27 13.22 0.90 -1.82
C TRP A 27 13.71 -0.50 -1.50
N LEU A 28 13.66 -1.42 -2.47
CA LEU A 28 14.16 -2.78 -2.27
C LEU A 28 15.66 -2.78 -1.95
N GLY A 29 16.42 -1.93 -2.63
CA GLY A 29 17.86 -1.79 -2.38
C GLY A 29 18.15 -1.25 -0.99
N ILE A 30 17.39 -0.28 -0.51
CA ILE A 30 17.53 0.27 0.83
C ILE A 30 17.27 -0.80 1.88
N LEU A 31 16.18 -1.56 1.73
CA LEU A 31 15.81 -2.61 2.66
C LEU A 31 16.88 -3.70 2.71
N ALA A 32 17.43 -4.08 1.56
CA ALA A 32 18.49 -5.08 1.48
C ALA A 32 19.76 -4.59 2.16
N THR A 33 20.13 -3.33 1.95
CA THR A 33 21.33 -2.74 2.55
C THR A 33 21.22 -2.68 4.06
N LEU A 34 20.05 -2.36 4.58
CA LEU A 34 19.80 -2.28 6.02
C LEU A 34 19.56 -3.65 6.65
N GLY A 35 19.46 -4.70 5.86
CA GLY A 35 19.19 -6.04 6.36
C GLY A 35 17.78 -6.21 6.92
N LEU A 36 16.83 -5.40 6.49
CA LEU A 36 15.46 -5.46 6.98
C LEU A 36 14.64 -6.48 6.20
N ALA A 37 14.01 -7.40 6.92
CA ALA A 37 13.05 -8.32 6.33
C ALA A 37 11.83 -7.55 5.85
N HIS A 38 11.31 -7.93 4.70
CA HIS A 38 10.11 -7.30 4.15
C HIS A 38 9.26 -8.32 3.40
N THR A 39 7.98 -8.01 3.27
CA THR A 39 7.03 -8.82 2.50
C THR A 39 6.47 -7.94 1.38
N ARG A 40 6.52 -8.44 0.14
CA ARG A 40 5.94 -7.75 -1.01
C ARG A 40 4.50 -8.16 -1.15
N ILE A 41 3.62 -7.18 -1.33
CA ILE A 41 2.19 -7.42 -1.48
C ILE A 41 1.67 -6.69 -2.71
N ARG A 42 0.92 -7.38 -3.54
CA ARG A 42 0.26 -6.77 -4.70
C ARG A 42 -0.96 -5.98 -4.24
N PRO A 43 -1.25 -4.84 -4.88
CA PRO A 43 -2.42 -4.03 -4.50
C PRO A 43 -3.73 -4.82 -4.46
N GLY A 44 -3.97 -5.69 -5.43
CA GLY A 44 -5.20 -6.47 -5.47
C GLY A 44 -5.38 -7.39 -4.29
N VAL A 45 -4.30 -7.86 -3.70
CA VAL A 45 -4.37 -8.78 -2.55
C VAL A 45 -4.89 -8.08 -1.32
N TRP A 46 -4.26 -6.97 -0.91
CA TRP A 46 -4.68 -6.29 0.32
C TRP A 46 -6.00 -5.55 0.14
N LYS A 47 -6.26 -5.01 -1.04
CA LYS A 47 -7.53 -4.34 -1.31
C LYS A 47 -8.70 -5.32 -1.24
N ARG A 48 -8.54 -6.50 -1.82
CA ARG A 48 -9.56 -7.53 -1.76
C ARG A 48 -9.81 -8.01 -0.34
N ALA A 49 -8.73 -8.20 0.42
CA ALA A 49 -8.83 -8.64 1.81
C ALA A 49 -9.59 -7.66 2.69
N LEU A 50 -9.51 -6.36 2.38
CA LEU A 50 -10.24 -5.32 3.11
C LEU A 50 -11.61 -5.01 2.51
N GLY A 51 -12.04 -5.77 1.50
CA GLY A 51 -13.33 -5.59 0.88
C GLY A 51 -13.42 -4.34 0.01
N LEU A 52 -12.30 -3.90 -0.55
CA LEU A 52 -12.26 -2.71 -1.39
C LEU A 52 -12.32 -3.08 -2.87
N SER A 53 -13.07 -2.28 -3.64
CA SER A 53 -13.01 -2.32 -5.09
C SER A 53 -11.83 -1.46 -5.56
N GLY A 54 -11.69 -1.24 -6.85
CA GLY A 54 -10.65 -0.39 -7.37
C GLY A 54 -10.88 1.11 -7.17
N ASP A 55 -11.98 1.51 -6.53
CA ASP A 55 -12.33 2.91 -6.33
C ASP A 55 -11.48 3.53 -5.22
N LYS A 56 -10.70 4.55 -5.57
CA LYS A 56 -9.83 5.24 -4.62
C LYS A 56 -10.61 5.95 -3.52
N GLU A 57 -11.80 6.45 -3.84
CA GLU A 57 -12.64 7.12 -2.85
C GLU A 57 -13.12 6.15 -1.78
N GLN A 58 -13.42 4.93 -2.17
CA GLN A 58 -13.79 3.89 -1.21
C GLN A 58 -12.67 3.62 -0.22
N ALA A 59 -11.43 3.57 -0.69
CA ALA A 59 -10.27 3.37 0.19
C ALA A 59 -10.13 4.53 1.17
N ARG A 60 -10.30 5.77 0.70
CA ARG A 60 -10.23 6.95 1.56
C ARG A 60 -11.29 6.91 2.66
N LEU A 61 -12.52 6.59 2.30
CA LEU A 61 -13.62 6.51 3.26
C LEU A 61 -13.40 5.39 4.28
N ARG A 62 -12.90 4.25 3.83
CA ARG A 62 -12.61 3.14 4.75
C ARG A 62 -11.52 3.52 5.74
N ALA A 63 -10.47 4.19 5.28
CA ALA A 63 -9.40 4.64 6.16
C ALA A 63 -9.90 5.64 7.19
N MET A 64 -10.82 6.53 6.80
CA MET A 64 -11.44 7.48 7.74
C MET A 64 -12.25 6.77 8.82
N GLN A 65 -12.94 5.69 8.45
CA GLN A 65 -13.71 4.90 9.41
C GLN A 65 -12.81 4.20 10.42
N LEU A 66 -11.70 3.65 9.97
CA LEU A 66 -10.78 2.90 10.82
C LEU A 66 -9.88 3.82 11.66
N PHE A 67 -9.53 4.97 11.13
CA PHE A 67 -8.62 5.91 11.77
C PHE A 67 -9.18 7.33 11.71
N PRO A 68 -10.20 7.64 12.53
CA PRO A 68 -10.86 8.95 12.46
C PRO A 68 -9.93 10.13 12.76
N GLY A 69 -8.84 9.88 13.48
CA GLY A 69 -7.86 10.92 13.79
C GLY A 69 -6.92 11.26 12.65
N ALA A 70 -6.91 10.48 11.56
CA ALA A 70 -6.05 10.77 10.43
C ALA A 70 -6.66 11.86 9.55
N ASP A 71 -5.80 12.72 8.99
CA ASP A 71 -6.27 13.80 8.11
C ASP A 71 -6.45 13.27 6.69
N LEU A 72 -7.68 12.85 6.37
CA LEU A 72 -8.05 12.24 5.11
C LEU A 72 -9.27 12.91 4.47
N ARG A 73 -9.57 14.15 4.86
CA ARG A 73 -10.82 14.83 4.42
C ARG A 73 -10.83 15.22 2.95
N LEU A 74 -9.67 15.38 2.31
CA LEU A 74 -9.61 15.82 0.93
C LEU A 74 -9.44 14.64 -0.02
N ARG A 75 -10.05 14.74 -1.21
CA ARG A 75 -9.94 13.68 -2.21
C ARG A 75 -8.50 13.38 -2.60
N LYS A 76 -7.63 14.38 -2.61
CA LYS A 76 -6.23 14.20 -2.96
C LYS A 76 -5.46 13.32 -1.96
N HIS A 77 -6.06 12.96 -0.83
CA HIS A 77 -5.43 12.14 0.19
C HIS A 77 -5.54 10.63 -0.10
N HIS A 78 -5.85 10.24 -1.33
CA HIS A 78 -5.97 8.82 -1.71
C HIS A 78 -4.69 8.03 -1.40
N GLY A 79 -3.52 8.55 -1.76
CA GLY A 79 -2.25 7.87 -1.53
C GLY A 79 -1.97 7.70 -0.04
N ARG A 80 -2.29 8.71 0.76
CA ARG A 80 -2.17 8.65 2.21
C ARG A 80 -3.08 7.58 2.79
N ALA A 81 -4.32 7.53 2.32
CA ALA A 81 -5.29 6.54 2.76
C ALA A 81 -4.84 5.12 2.42
N GLU A 82 -4.35 4.91 1.21
CA GLU A 82 -3.87 3.60 0.78
C GLU A 82 -2.67 3.14 1.60
N ALA A 83 -1.76 4.05 1.92
CA ALA A 83 -0.61 3.71 2.77
C ALA A 83 -1.06 3.29 4.17
N ILE A 84 -2.04 3.99 4.74
CA ILE A 84 -2.60 3.65 6.06
C ILE A 84 -3.25 2.26 6.02
N LEU A 85 -4.05 1.98 4.99
CA LEU A 85 -4.74 0.70 4.86
C LEU A 85 -3.77 -0.44 4.63
N LEU A 86 -2.71 -0.23 3.86
CA LEU A 86 -1.69 -1.25 3.65
C LEU A 86 -0.99 -1.58 4.98
N GLY A 87 -0.65 -0.57 5.76
CA GLY A 87 -0.07 -0.77 7.09
C GLY A 87 -1.01 -1.52 8.02
N TYR A 88 -2.28 -1.16 8.00
CA TYR A 88 -3.32 -1.83 8.79
C TYR A 88 -3.44 -3.31 8.38
N TYR A 89 -3.46 -3.60 7.09
CA TYR A 89 -3.51 -4.97 6.60
C TYR A 89 -2.29 -5.77 7.06
N GLY A 90 -1.10 -5.20 6.95
CA GLY A 90 0.13 -5.85 7.41
C GLY A 90 0.09 -6.15 8.91
N TRP A 91 -0.38 -5.21 9.70
CA TRP A 91 -0.52 -5.40 11.14
C TRP A 91 -1.51 -6.53 11.47
N ARG A 92 -2.63 -6.58 10.78
CA ARG A 92 -3.62 -7.65 10.99
C ARG A 92 -3.06 -9.02 10.63
N CYS A 93 -2.29 -9.11 9.55
CA CYS A 93 -1.67 -10.37 9.16
C CYS A 93 -0.69 -10.87 10.20
N MET A 94 0.09 -9.97 10.79
CA MET A 94 1.01 -10.33 11.87
C MET A 94 0.26 -10.81 13.11
N ALA A 95 -0.80 -10.12 13.49
CA ALA A 95 -1.62 -10.50 14.63
C ALA A 95 -2.29 -11.87 14.40
N ALA A 96 -2.81 -12.10 13.18
CA ALA A 96 -3.47 -13.35 12.84
C ALA A 96 -2.51 -14.54 12.84
N SER A 97 -1.21 -14.31 12.57
CA SER A 97 -0.22 -15.38 12.59
C SER A 97 0.20 -15.78 14.01
N GLY A 98 -0.32 -15.12 15.02
CA GLY A 98 -0.01 -15.43 16.42
C GLY A 98 1.37 -15.02 16.86
N ARG A 99 2.04 -14.20 16.11
CA ARG A 99 3.36 -13.70 16.47
C ARG A 99 3.22 -12.30 17.03
N GLY A 100 2.93 -12.29 18.25
CA GLY A 100 2.82 -11.02 18.94
C GLY A 100 4.12 -10.30 19.00
#